data_4559e70543f3e7fa793c9e808860ad2c
#
_entry.id   4559e70543f3e7fa793c9e808860ad2c
#
_cell.length_a   1.000
_cell.length_b   1.000
_cell.length_c   1.000
_cell.angle_alpha   90.00
_cell.angle_beta   90.00
_cell.angle_gamma   90.00
#
_symmetry.space_group_name_H-M   'P 1'
#
loop_
_entity.id
_entity.type
_entity.pdbx_description
1 polymer ?
#
loop_
_entity_poly.entity_id
_entity_poly.type
_entity_poly.pdbx_seq_one_letter_code
_entity_poly.pdbx_strand_id
1 'polypeptide(L)'
;GRILSAGQKHARVAALGITAYMEPPFESFRSLSPEDFVHKILVECFAAKAVFCGDNFTFGAYAAGNVDRLKELCAPLGIAVTIVDMAQYGGQTVSSTRIRAALEEGRIEDANAMLEAPYCIDWPVRHGKGIGTSKLGKPTINQNYPADALQPCTGVYLTRIWLDGRWWPSATGIGRRPTVDAANAPVTCETYVPGYHGDTYGQTPVLEFHHYLCAVRKFGTLQELADLIETAAQQSIAYFAAKEEA
;
A
#
# COMPACT_ATOMS: atom_id res chain seq x y z
N GLY A 1 7.03 -2.66 -7.27
CA GLY A 1 5.81 -1.85 -7.25
C GLY A 1 5.75 -0.87 -6.08
N ARG A 2 4.95 0.19 -6.20
CA ARG A 2 4.69 1.14 -5.12
C ARG A 2 3.73 0.53 -4.08
N ILE A 3 4.07 0.64 -2.79
CA ILE A 3 3.23 0.15 -1.69
C ILE A 3 2.01 1.06 -1.51
N LEU A 4 2.21 2.38 -1.58
CA LEU A 4 1.19 3.40 -1.43
C LEU A 4 1.02 4.19 -2.72
N SER A 5 -0.19 4.62 -3.04
CA SER A 5 -0.43 5.62 -4.08
C SER A 5 0.18 6.98 -3.68
N ALA A 6 0.38 7.88 -4.65
CA ALA A 6 0.84 9.24 -4.35
C ALA A 6 -0.14 9.96 -3.40
N GLY A 7 -1.45 9.78 -3.62
CA GLY A 7 -2.49 10.36 -2.76
C GLY A 7 -2.43 9.85 -1.32
N GLN A 8 -2.27 8.53 -1.15
CA GLN A 8 -2.13 7.92 0.18
C GLN A 8 -0.88 8.42 0.91
N LYS A 9 0.26 8.51 0.22
CA LYS A 9 1.50 9.04 0.79
C LYS A 9 1.32 10.49 1.23
N HIS A 10 0.73 11.32 0.37
CA HIS A 10 0.41 12.71 0.66
C HIS A 10 -0.47 12.87 1.89
N ALA A 11 -1.57 12.10 1.96
CA ALA A 11 -2.49 12.13 3.10
C ALA A 11 -1.80 11.74 4.41
N ARG A 12 -0.97 10.69 4.41
CA ARG A 12 -0.22 10.27 5.60
C ARG A 12 0.79 11.33 6.06
N VAL A 13 1.54 11.92 5.13
CA VAL A 13 2.50 12.99 5.45
C VAL A 13 1.78 14.23 5.99
N ALA A 14 0.65 14.62 5.39
CA ALA A 14 -0.16 15.74 5.85
C ALA A 14 -0.74 15.50 7.26
N ALA A 15 -1.18 14.27 7.56
CA ALA A 15 -1.70 13.91 8.90
C ALA A 15 -0.64 14.04 10.01
N LEU A 16 0.65 13.97 9.66
CA LEU A 16 1.76 14.22 10.58
C LEU A 16 2.07 15.72 10.78
N GLY A 17 1.29 16.63 10.19
CA GLY A 17 1.49 18.08 10.30
C GLY A 17 2.59 18.62 9.39
N ILE A 18 3.09 17.85 8.42
CA ILE A 18 4.06 18.31 7.43
C ILE A 18 3.38 19.31 6.48
N THR A 19 3.91 20.52 6.40
CA THR A 19 3.31 21.63 5.64
C THR A 19 3.68 21.64 4.17
N ALA A 20 4.82 21.02 3.80
CA ALA A 20 5.27 20.94 2.41
C ALA A 20 5.86 19.55 2.13
N TYR A 21 5.43 18.94 1.05
CA TYR A 21 5.90 17.65 0.57
C TYR A 21 6.36 17.76 -0.88
N MET A 22 7.57 17.28 -1.17
CA MET A 22 8.17 17.38 -2.50
C MET A 22 8.68 16.01 -2.96
N GLU A 23 8.34 15.62 -4.17
CA GLU A 23 8.87 14.44 -4.88
C GLU A 23 9.45 14.86 -6.23
N PRO A 24 10.62 15.52 -6.26
CA PRO A 24 11.25 15.87 -7.53
C PRO A 24 11.69 14.58 -8.26
N PRO A 25 11.75 14.60 -9.60
CA PRO A 25 12.31 13.49 -10.37
C PRO A 25 13.73 13.18 -9.90
N PHE A 26 14.02 11.92 -9.59
CA PHE A 26 15.33 11.50 -9.08
C PHE A 26 16.48 11.92 -10.00
N GLU A 27 16.25 11.88 -11.31
CA GLU A 27 17.22 12.29 -12.32
C GLU A 27 17.69 13.74 -12.19
N SER A 28 16.88 14.64 -11.59
CA SER A 28 17.22 16.04 -11.44
C SER A 28 18.31 16.32 -10.41
N PHE A 29 18.59 15.38 -9.49
CA PHE A 29 19.58 15.58 -8.43
C PHE A 29 20.52 14.38 -8.21
N ARG A 30 20.32 13.24 -8.91
CA ARG A 30 21.14 12.02 -8.72
C ARG A 30 22.63 12.20 -9.05
N SER A 31 22.97 13.18 -9.87
CA SER A 31 24.36 13.45 -10.30
C SER A 31 25.07 14.49 -9.42
N LEU A 32 24.38 15.09 -8.45
CA LEU A 32 24.98 16.06 -7.56
C LEU A 32 26.06 15.40 -6.68
N SER A 33 27.19 16.07 -6.47
CA SER A 33 28.14 15.68 -5.43
C SER A 33 27.50 15.81 -4.03
N PRO A 34 28.03 15.20 -2.96
CA PRO A 34 27.54 15.44 -1.60
C PRO A 34 27.55 16.93 -1.23
N GLU A 35 28.56 17.68 -1.62
CA GLU A 35 28.67 19.13 -1.41
C GLU A 35 27.58 19.89 -2.16
N ASP A 36 27.41 19.59 -3.44
CA ASP A 36 26.38 20.20 -4.26
C ASP A 36 24.97 19.89 -3.76
N PHE A 37 24.72 18.67 -3.28
CA PHE A 37 23.45 18.30 -2.66
C PHE A 37 23.13 19.18 -1.45
N VAL A 38 24.10 19.35 -0.53
CA VAL A 38 23.91 20.18 0.65
C VAL A 38 23.68 21.64 0.25
N HIS A 39 24.51 22.21 -0.62
CA HIS A 39 24.37 23.60 -1.01
C HIS A 39 23.11 23.87 -1.83
N LYS A 40 22.89 23.14 -2.93
CA LYS A 40 21.78 23.42 -3.86
C LYS A 40 20.42 23.00 -3.30
N ILE A 41 20.39 21.84 -2.57
CA ILE A 41 19.11 21.33 -2.08
C ILE A 41 18.82 21.87 -0.69
N LEU A 42 19.72 21.67 0.28
CA LEU A 42 19.40 22.02 1.67
C LEU A 42 19.48 23.54 1.91
N VAL A 43 20.47 24.24 1.34
CA VAL A 43 20.63 25.69 1.56
C VAL A 43 19.78 26.49 0.59
N GLU A 44 20.01 26.36 -0.72
CA GLU A 44 19.38 27.24 -1.71
C GLU A 44 17.89 26.94 -1.92
N CYS A 45 17.52 25.65 -1.98
CA CYS A 45 16.15 25.25 -2.26
C CYS A 45 15.28 25.30 -1.00
N PHE A 46 15.78 24.77 0.12
CA PHE A 46 14.98 24.64 1.34
C PHE A 46 15.29 25.67 2.42
N ALA A 47 16.39 26.40 2.35
CA ALA A 47 16.88 27.26 3.42
C ALA A 47 16.88 26.51 4.79
N ALA A 48 17.27 25.23 4.77
CA ALA A 48 17.14 24.30 5.87
C ALA A 48 17.87 24.80 7.13
N LYS A 49 17.23 24.68 8.29
CA LYS A 49 17.83 24.96 9.61
C LYS A 49 18.13 23.66 10.35
N ALA A 50 17.42 22.60 10.02
CA ALA A 50 17.63 21.26 10.55
C ALA A 50 17.30 20.21 9.49
N VAL A 51 17.98 19.05 9.58
CA VAL A 51 17.75 17.87 8.75
C VAL A 51 17.54 16.67 9.67
N PHE A 52 16.53 15.87 9.38
CA PHE A 52 16.24 14.61 10.04
C PHE A 52 16.36 13.48 9.01
N CYS A 53 17.13 12.45 9.32
CA CYS A 53 17.29 11.29 8.45
C CYS A 53 17.55 10.02 9.25
N GLY A 54 17.31 8.85 8.66
CA GLY A 54 17.69 7.58 9.25
C GLY A 54 19.20 7.36 9.25
N ASP A 55 19.67 6.43 10.07
CA ASP A 55 21.09 6.06 10.20
C ASP A 55 21.70 5.51 8.90
N ASN A 56 20.85 4.95 8.04
CA ASN A 56 21.22 4.38 6.73
C ASN A 56 21.08 5.38 5.56
N PHE A 57 20.88 6.67 5.83
CA PHE A 57 20.70 7.66 4.78
C PHE A 57 21.99 7.85 3.98
N THR A 58 21.83 7.80 2.66
CA THR A 58 22.89 8.10 1.70
C THR A 58 22.42 9.13 0.68
N PHE A 59 23.34 9.97 0.20
CA PHE A 59 23.05 11.04 -0.73
C PHE A 59 24.24 11.33 -1.66
N GLY A 60 24.01 12.16 -2.64
CA GLY A 60 25.02 12.49 -3.64
C GLY A 60 25.20 11.38 -4.68
N ALA A 61 25.92 11.70 -5.74
CA ALA A 61 26.22 10.78 -6.83
C ALA A 61 26.87 9.49 -6.30
N TYR A 62 26.37 8.32 -6.77
CA TYR A 62 26.85 7.00 -6.36
C TYR A 62 26.75 6.73 -4.85
N ALA A 63 25.84 7.43 -4.12
CA ALA A 63 25.70 7.34 -2.68
C ALA A 63 27.01 7.66 -1.93
N ALA A 64 27.80 8.62 -2.45
CA ALA A 64 29.11 8.97 -1.90
C ALA A 64 29.03 9.70 -0.54
N GLY A 65 27.88 10.31 -0.19
CA GLY A 65 27.59 10.90 1.10
C GLY A 65 26.86 9.91 2.02
N ASN A 66 27.26 9.86 3.29
CA ASN A 66 26.59 9.16 4.37
C ASN A 66 26.22 10.16 5.49
N VAL A 67 25.65 9.68 6.59
CA VAL A 67 25.22 10.52 7.71
C VAL A 67 26.37 11.32 8.35
N ASP A 68 27.58 10.78 8.43
CA ASP A 68 28.73 11.48 8.97
C ASP A 68 29.17 12.60 8.03
N ARG A 69 29.23 12.32 6.72
CA ARG A 69 29.50 13.34 5.72
C ARG A 69 28.43 14.43 5.70
N LEU A 70 27.17 14.09 5.94
CA LEU A 70 26.10 15.08 6.07
C LEU A 70 26.34 16.03 7.25
N LYS A 71 26.71 15.48 8.43
CA LYS A 71 27.04 16.29 9.61
C LYS A 71 28.23 17.23 9.35
N GLU A 72 29.31 16.71 8.76
CA GLU A 72 30.50 17.49 8.41
C GLU A 72 30.17 18.68 7.50
N LEU A 73 29.36 18.45 6.45
CA LEU A 73 29.00 19.49 5.48
C LEU A 73 28.00 20.50 6.05
N CYS A 74 27.09 20.07 6.91
CA CYS A 74 26.06 20.91 7.50
C CYS A 74 26.55 21.77 8.66
N ALA A 75 27.56 21.31 9.45
CA ALA A 75 28.05 22.00 10.63
C ALA A 75 28.52 23.44 10.35
N PRO A 76 29.39 23.74 9.35
CA PRO A 76 29.84 25.09 9.06
C PRO A 76 28.71 26.00 8.53
N LEU A 77 27.59 25.42 8.07
CA LEU A 77 26.42 26.15 7.55
C LEU A 77 25.36 26.42 8.63
N GLY A 78 25.61 25.99 9.87
CA GLY A 78 24.68 26.13 10.99
C GLY A 78 23.42 25.31 10.85
N ILE A 79 23.45 24.22 10.05
CA ILE A 79 22.33 23.29 9.86
C ILE A 79 22.47 22.13 10.84
N ALA A 80 21.51 21.98 11.75
CA ALA A 80 21.47 20.86 12.68
C ALA A 80 21.11 19.54 11.95
N VAL A 81 21.83 18.44 12.27
CA VAL A 81 21.55 17.11 11.70
C VAL A 81 21.18 16.16 12.83
N THR A 82 19.96 15.64 12.78
CA THR A 82 19.44 14.65 13.74
C THR A 82 19.29 13.30 13.03
N ILE A 83 19.94 12.28 13.58
CA ILE A 83 19.79 10.91 13.11
C ILE A 83 18.64 10.28 13.90
N VAL A 84 17.68 9.72 13.17
CA VAL A 84 16.51 9.04 13.74
C VAL A 84 16.74 7.55 13.67
N ASP A 85 16.54 6.88 14.80
CA ASP A 85 16.64 5.42 14.85
C ASP A 85 15.57 4.78 13.97
N MET A 86 15.96 3.74 13.25
CA MET A 86 15.04 3.01 12.39
C MET A 86 14.04 2.20 13.21
N ALA A 87 12.77 2.31 12.88
CA ALA A 87 11.71 1.50 13.50
C ALA A 87 12.00 0.01 13.37
N GLN A 88 11.65 -0.76 14.41
CA GLN A 88 11.89 -2.19 14.48
C GLN A 88 10.56 -2.96 14.51
N TYR A 89 10.49 -4.10 13.83
CA TYR A 89 9.40 -5.06 13.92
C TYR A 89 9.97 -6.48 13.91
N GLY A 90 9.61 -7.28 14.93
CA GLY A 90 10.15 -8.63 15.09
C GLY A 90 11.68 -8.68 15.24
N GLY A 91 12.29 -7.67 15.88
CA GLY A 91 13.75 -7.59 16.08
C GLY A 91 14.55 -7.22 14.83
N GLN A 92 13.90 -6.78 13.77
CA GLN A 92 14.54 -6.38 12.52
C GLN A 92 14.03 -5.00 12.06
N THR A 93 14.91 -4.23 11.44
CA THR A 93 14.60 -2.90 10.91
C THR A 93 13.43 -2.93 9.91
N VAL A 94 12.46 -2.04 10.09
CA VAL A 94 11.38 -1.83 9.14
C VAL A 94 11.92 -1.17 7.87
N SER A 95 11.56 -1.71 6.71
CA SER A 95 11.95 -1.15 5.43
C SER A 95 10.88 -1.42 4.36
N SER A 96 10.86 -0.59 3.32
CA SER A 96 9.99 -0.81 2.17
C SER A 96 10.21 -2.19 1.50
N THR A 97 11.43 -2.70 1.54
CA THR A 97 11.75 -4.03 1.00
C THR A 97 11.06 -5.14 1.81
N ARG A 98 11.12 -5.07 3.14
CA ARG A 98 10.44 -6.04 4.00
C ARG A 98 8.93 -5.96 3.89
N ILE A 99 8.37 -4.75 3.81
CA ILE A 99 6.92 -4.55 3.63
C ILE A 99 6.47 -5.16 2.30
N ARG A 100 7.22 -4.94 1.20
CA ARG A 100 6.90 -5.56 -0.10
C ARG A 100 6.94 -7.09 -0.01
N ALA A 101 7.98 -7.66 0.56
CA ALA A 101 8.07 -9.10 0.75
C ALA A 101 6.89 -9.66 1.57
N ALA A 102 6.51 -9.00 2.65
CA ALA A 102 5.37 -9.41 3.46
C ALA A 102 4.06 -9.40 2.65
N LEU A 103 3.81 -8.36 1.85
CA LEU A 103 2.62 -8.27 0.99
C LEU A 103 2.63 -9.33 -0.11
N GLU A 104 3.78 -9.57 -0.76
CA GLU A 104 3.95 -10.56 -1.84
C GLU A 104 3.84 -12.00 -1.33
N GLU A 105 4.13 -12.24 -0.06
CA GLU A 105 4.02 -13.54 0.63
C GLU A 105 2.67 -13.75 1.33
N GLY A 106 1.78 -12.76 1.33
CA GLY A 106 0.47 -12.82 1.97
C GLY A 106 0.51 -12.61 3.50
N ARG A 107 1.63 -12.16 4.05
CA ARG A 107 1.78 -11.81 5.48
C ARG A 107 1.25 -10.40 5.73
N ILE A 108 -0.07 -10.25 5.59
CA ILE A 108 -0.74 -8.95 5.65
C ILE A 108 -0.61 -8.30 7.02
N GLU A 109 -0.75 -9.08 8.09
CA GLU A 109 -0.63 -8.59 9.46
C GLU A 109 0.76 -8.03 9.75
N ASP A 110 1.81 -8.70 9.28
CA ASP A 110 3.19 -8.20 9.39
C ASP A 110 3.37 -6.88 8.61
N ALA A 111 2.83 -6.83 7.38
CA ALA A 111 2.88 -5.63 6.56
C ALA A 111 2.15 -4.47 7.24
N ASN A 112 0.94 -4.72 7.78
CA ASN A 112 0.15 -3.72 8.49
C ASN A 112 0.84 -3.23 9.76
N ALA A 113 1.46 -4.13 10.53
CA ALA A 113 2.24 -3.77 11.71
C ALA A 113 3.45 -2.88 11.35
N MET A 114 4.19 -3.22 10.28
CA MET A 114 5.30 -2.40 9.79
C MET A 114 4.86 -1.05 9.19
N LEU A 115 3.64 -0.97 8.66
CA LEU A 115 3.05 0.27 8.11
C LEU A 115 2.37 1.13 9.18
N GLU A 116 2.18 0.59 10.38
CA GLU A 116 1.37 1.18 11.48
C GLU A 116 -0.06 1.54 11.04
N ALA A 117 -0.53 0.90 9.97
CA ALA A 117 -1.86 1.07 9.40
C ALA A 117 -2.19 -0.06 8.43
N PRO A 118 -3.46 -0.37 8.18
CA PRO A 118 -3.82 -1.33 7.16
C PRO A 118 -3.27 -0.97 5.77
N TYR A 119 -2.71 -1.97 5.07
CA TYR A 119 -2.45 -1.83 3.65
C TYR A 119 -3.78 -1.58 2.94
N CYS A 120 -3.84 -0.58 2.09
CA CYS A 120 -5.08 -0.23 1.40
C CYS A 120 -4.85 0.17 -0.05
N ILE A 121 -5.90 0.06 -0.84
CA ILE A 121 -5.97 0.54 -2.22
C ILE A 121 -7.13 1.52 -2.37
N ASP A 122 -6.98 2.48 -3.28
CA ASP A 122 -7.91 3.56 -3.58
C ASP A 122 -8.03 3.75 -5.10
N TRP A 123 -8.39 2.67 -5.81
CA TRP A 123 -8.44 2.70 -7.27
C TRP A 123 -9.88 2.77 -7.78
N PRO A 124 -10.06 3.32 -9.03
CA PRO A 124 -11.38 3.42 -9.61
C PRO A 124 -12.04 2.07 -9.81
N VAL A 125 -13.32 2.00 -9.46
CA VAL A 125 -14.17 0.84 -9.77
C VAL A 125 -14.38 0.76 -11.29
N ARG A 126 -14.23 -0.44 -11.82
CA ARG A 126 -14.38 -0.74 -13.24
C ARG A 126 -15.44 -1.82 -13.46
N HIS A 127 -16.01 -1.84 -14.66
CA HIS A 127 -16.90 -2.91 -15.04
C HIS A 127 -16.17 -4.25 -15.08
N GLY A 128 -16.64 -5.22 -14.31
CA GLY A 128 -16.23 -6.61 -14.39
C GLY A 128 -17.00 -7.36 -15.51
N LYS A 129 -16.73 -8.66 -15.67
CA LYS A 129 -17.49 -9.51 -16.59
C LYS A 129 -18.90 -9.88 -16.10
N GLY A 130 -19.30 -9.42 -14.91
CA GLY A 130 -20.59 -9.69 -14.30
C GLY A 130 -20.85 -11.15 -13.90
N ILE A 131 -19.82 -12.00 -13.86
CA ILE A 131 -19.95 -13.43 -13.53
C ILE A 131 -20.44 -13.62 -12.10
N GLY A 132 -19.96 -12.83 -11.17
CA GLY A 132 -20.40 -12.82 -9.77
C GLY A 132 -21.90 -12.56 -9.66
N THR A 133 -22.41 -11.54 -10.36
CA THR A 133 -23.82 -11.19 -10.36
C THR A 133 -24.67 -12.22 -11.11
N SER A 134 -24.28 -12.57 -12.34
CA SER A 134 -25.14 -13.39 -13.23
C SER A 134 -25.14 -14.86 -12.90
N LYS A 135 -24.06 -15.42 -12.34
CA LYS A 135 -23.92 -16.85 -12.08
C LYS A 135 -23.92 -17.24 -10.61
N LEU A 136 -23.48 -16.34 -9.72
CA LEU A 136 -23.34 -16.62 -8.29
C LEU A 136 -24.34 -15.82 -7.42
N GLY A 137 -25.07 -14.86 -7.99
CA GLY A 137 -25.94 -13.94 -7.24
C GLY A 137 -25.18 -13.04 -6.26
N LYS A 138 -23.85 -12.93 -6.41
CA LYS A 138 -22.94 -12.17 -5.54
C LYS A 138 -22.25 -11.09 -6.36
N PRO A 139 -22.82 -9.87 -6.45
CA PRO A 139 -22.17 -8.77 -7.15
C PRO A 139 -20.84 -8.42 -6.50
N THR A 140 -19.80 -8.22 -7.29
CA THR A 140 -18.48 -7.83 -6.83
C THR A 140 -18.06 -6.47 -7.37
N ILE A 141 -17.42 -5.67 -6.53
CA ILE A 141 -16.76 -4.44 -6.91
C ILE A 141 -15.40 -4.80 -7.51
N ASN A 142 -15.14 -4.33 -8.72
CA ASN A 142 -13.91 -4.67 -9.45
C ASN A 142 -12.99 -3.46 -9.51
N GLN A 143 -11.75 -3.62 -9.01
CA GLN A 143 -10.69 -2.62 -9.09
C GLN A 143 -9.47 -3.26 -9.77
N ASN A 144 -8.91 -2.57 -10.77
CA ASN A 144 -7.73 -3.09 -11.49
C ASN A 144 -6.45 -2.51 -10.89
N TYR A 145 -5.44 -3.35 -10.76
CA TYR A 145 -4.11 -2.91 -10.32
C TYR A 145 -3.45 -2.04 -11.37
N PRO A 146 -3.02 -0.80 -11.00
CA PRO A 146 -2.12 -0.01 -11.85
C PRO A 146 -0.81 -0.76 -12.08
N ALA A 147 -0.19 -0.54 -13.25
CA ALA A 147 1.03 -1.26 -13.64
C ALA A 147 2.21 -1.03 -12.68
N ASP A 148 2.24 0.11 -12.00
CA ASP A 148 3.29 0.51 -11.08
C ASP A 148 2.96 0.25 -9.59
N ALA A 149 1.76 -0.25 -9.28
CA ALA A 149 1.39 -0.64 -7.93
C ALA A 149 1.96 -2.01 -7.56
N LEU A 150 2.27 -2.19 -6.28
CA LEU A 150 2.60 -3.49 -5.73
C LEU A 150 1.36 -4.39 -5.78
N GLN A 151 1.53 -5.60 -6.29
CA GLN A 151 0.49 -6.61 -6.26
C GLN A 151 0.73 -7.54 -5.06
N PRO A 152 -0.18 -7.59 -4.07
CA PRO A 152 -0.06 -8.56 -2.98
C PRO A 152 -0.17 -10.00 -3.50
N CYS A 153 0.13 -10.95 -2.64
CA CYS A 153 -0.06 -12.38 -2.91
C CYS A 153 -1.45 -12.63 -3.50
N THR A 154 -1.55 -13.48 -4.52
CA THR A 154 -2.85 -13.89 -5.03
C THR A 154 -3.57 -14.75 -4.01
N GLY A 155 -4.83 -14.44 -3.72
CA GLY A 155 -5.57 -15.11 -2.66
C GLY A 155 -6.90 -14.47 -2.32
N VAL A 156 -7.49 -14.94 -1.25
CA VAL A 156 -8.70 -14.40 -0.63
C VAL A 156 -8.32 -13.75 0.69
N TYR A 157 -8.91 -12.59 0.93
CA TYR A 157 -8.59 -11.72 2.06
C TYR A 157 -9.82 -11.31 2.83
N LEU A 158 -9.69 -11.16 4.15
CA LEU A 158 -10.59 -10.35 4.95
C LEU A 158 -10.27 -8.88 4.71
N THR A 159 -11.27 -8.13 4.32
CA THR A 159 -11.14 -6.72 3.96
C THR A 159 -12.30 -5.92 4.53
N ARG A 160 -12.15 -4.60 4.55
CA ARG A 160 -13.29 -3.66 4.65
C ARG A 160 -13.16 -2.59 3.59
N ILE A 161 -14.28 -2.08 3.14
CA ILE A 161 -14.34 -1.07 2.09
C ILE A 161 -15.16 0.11 2.57
N TRP A 162 -14.69 1.33 2.25
CA TRP A 162 -15.39 2.57 2.59
C TRP A 162 -16.39 2.92 1.50
N LEU A 163 -17.70 2.84 1.83
CA LEU A 163 -18.80 3.15 0.91
C LEU A 163 -19.88 3.92 1.67
N ASP A 164 -20.46 4.93 1.03
CA ASP A 164 -21.58 5.71 1.55
C ASP A 164 -21.37 6.21 2.99
N GLY A 165 -20.15 6.68 3.29
CA GLY A 165 -19.81 7.30 4.57
C GLY A 165 -19.55 6.32 5.72
N ARG A 166 -19.42 5.00 5.46
CA ARG A 166 -19.07 4.00 6.47
C ARG A 166 -18.20 2.87 5.96
N TRP A 167 -17.58 2.16 6.87
CA TRP A 167 -16.88 0.92 6.57
C TRP A 167 -17.85 -0.26 6.46
N TRP A 168 -17.63 -1.08 5.45
CA TRP A 168 -18.35 -2.33 5.23
C TRP A 168 -17.37 -3.50 5.28
N PRO A 169 -17.58 -4.48 6.18
CA PRO A 169 -16.86 -5.75 6.12
C PRO A 169 -17.04 -6.41 4.74
N SER A 170 -15.98 -6.95 4.19
CA SER A 170 -15.98 -7.49 2.84
C SER A 170 -14.98 -8.62 2.66
N ALA A 171 -15.16 -9.44 1.63
CA ALA A 171 -14.20 -10.44 1.20
C ALA A 171 -13.64 -10.06 -0.16
N THR A 172 -12.33 -10.09 -0.31
CA THR A 172 -11.65 -9.68 -1.54
C THR A 172 -10.82 -10.81 -2.11
N GLY A 173 -11.04 -11.12 -3.37
CA GLY A 173 -10.20 -12.01 -4.16
C GLY A 173 -9.20 -11.21 -4.99
N ILE A 174 -7.91 -11.55 -4.89
CA ILE A 174 -6.86 -11.07 -5.79
C ILE A 174 -6.41 -12.24 -6.65
N GLY A 175 -6.49 -12.10 -7.96
CA GLY A 175 -6.09 -13.18 -8.85
C GLY A 175 -5.96 -12.76 -10.30
N ARG A 176 -5.33 -13.63 -11.09
CA ARG A 176 -5.34 -13.50 -12.55
C ARG A 176 -6.55 -14.24 -13.11
N ARG A 177 -7.28 -13.60 -14.01
CA ARG A 177 -8.36 -14.28 -14.70
C ARG A 177 -7.78 -15.31 -15.66
N PRO A 178 -8.28 -16.57 -15.66
CA PRO A 178 -7.90 -17.53 -16.67
C PRO A 178 -8.43 -17.05 -18.04
N THR A 179 -7.53 -16.60 -18.89
CA THR A 179 -7.76 -16.28 -20.30
C THR A 179 -6.90 -17.22 -21.16
N VAL A 180 -7.15 -17.25 -22.45
CA VAL A 180 -6.37 -18.05 -23.41
C VAL A 180 -4.87 -17.73 -23.33
N ASP A 181 -4.53 -16.53 -22.87
CA ASP A 181 -3.17 -16.05 -22.62
C ASP A 181 -2.98 -15.74 -21.11
N ALA A 182 -2.94 -16.81 -20.31
CA ALA A 182 -2.94 -16.71 -18.84
C ALA A 182 -1.73 -15.95 -18.27
N ALA A 183 -0.59 -15.92 -18.99
CA ALA A 183 0.63 -15.24 -18.54
C ALA A 183 0.48 -13.71 -18.54
N ASN A 184 -0.31 -13.15 -19.46
CA ASN A 184 -0.50 -11.71 -19.65
C ASN A 184 -1.85 -11.20 -19.10
N ALA A 185 -2.66 -12.07 -18.47
CA ALA A 185 -3.93 -11.65 -17.90
C ALA A 185 -3.70 -10.64 -16.76
N PRO A 186 -4.41 -9.49 -16.75
CA PRO A 186 -4.30 -8.51 -15.69
C PRO A 186 -4.74 -9.12 -14.36
N VAL A 187 -4.05 -8.75 -13.29
CA VAL A 187 -4.50 -9.06 -11.93
C VAL A 187 -5.71 -8.20 -11.62
N THR A 188 -6.75 -8.83 -11.10
CA THR A 188 -7.99 -8.17 -10.68
C THR A 188 -8.13 -8.25 -9.17
N CYS A 189 -8.75 -7.24 -8.61
CA CYS A 189 -9.21 -7.18 -7.23
C CYS A 189 -10.74 -7.18 -7.29
N GLU A 190 -11.36 -8.24 -6.80
CA GLU A 190 -12.81 -8.45 -6.81
C GLU A 190 -13.32 -8.53 -5.38
N THR A 191 -14.07 -7.52 -4.95
CA THR A 191 -14.54 -7.37 -3.57
C THR A 191 -16.03 -7.65 -3.49
N TYR A 192 -16.42 -8.65 -2.70
CA TYR A 192 -17.81 -8.93 -2.33
C TYR A 192 -18.14 -8.24 -1.01
N VAL A 193 -19.24 -7.47 -0.99
CA VAL A 193 -19.72 -6.72 0.16
C VAL A 193 -21.10 -7.21 0.55
N PRO A 194 -21.25 -8.01 1.60
CA PRO A 194 -22.55 -8.53 2.03
C PRO A 194 -23.53 -7.41 2.35
N GLY A 195 -24.75 -7.52 1.80
CA GLY A 195 -25.81 -6.56 2.06
C GLY A 195 -25.66 -5.17 1.44
N TYR A 196 -24.62 -4.92 0.65
CA TYR A 196 -24.48 -3.68 -0.09
C TYR A 196 -25.11 -3.80 -1.48
N HIS A 197 -25.93 -2.81 -1.84
CA HIS A 197 -26.68 -2.79 -3.11
C HIS A 197 -26.54 -1.45 -3.87
N GLY A 198 -25.64 -0.56 -3.43
CA GLY A 198 -25.39 0.72 -4.08
C GLY A 198 -24.62 0.61 -5.39
N ASP A 199 -24.67 1.67 -6.19
CA ASP A 199 -23.84 1.80 -7.38
C ASP A 199 -22.48 2.41 -7.02
N THR A 200 -21.40 1.68 -7.38
CA THR A 200 -20.03 2.08 -7.09
C THR A 200 -19.23 2.45 -8.35
N TYR A 201 -19.83 2.37 -9.53
CA TYR A 201 -19.11 2.64 -10.78
C TYR A 201 -18.60 4.08 -10.84
N GLY A 202 -17.33 4.22 -11.23
CA GLY A 202 -16.64 5.51 -11.30
C GLY A 202 -16.19 6.07 -9.95
N GLN A 203 -16.58 5.45 -8.83
CA GLN A 203 -16.06 5.81 -7.50
C GLN A 203 -14.64 5.23 -7.31
N THR A 204 -13.92 5.78 -6.33
CA THR A 204 -12.58 5.34 -5.90
C THR A 204 -12.60 4.97 -4.41
N PRO A 205 -13.35 3.92 -4.02
CA PRO A 205 -13.46 3.56 -2.61
C PRO A 205 -12.13 3.08 -2.05
N VAL A 206 -11.88 3.38 -0.79
CA VAL A 206 -10.74 2.84 -0.04
C VAL A 206 -11.08 1.40 0.38
N LEU A 207 -10.22 0.46 0.02
CA LEU A 207 -10.30 -0.93 0.42
C LEU A 207 -9.09 -1.28 1.29
N GLU A 208 -9.32 -1.68 2.53
CA GLU A 208 -8.28 -2.10 3.48
C GLU A 208 -8.18 -3.62 3.57
N PHE A 209 -6.94 -4.11 3.60
CA PHE A 209 -6.60 -5.53 3.74
C PHE A 209 -6.17 -5.81 5.18
N HIS A 210 -6.83 -6.77 5.82
CA HIS A 210 -6.61 -7.08 7.23
C HIS A 210 -6.05 -8.48 7.50
N HIS A 211 -6.45 -9.48 6.72
CA HIS A 211 -6.00 -10.85 6.91
C HIS A 211 -5.99 -11.62 5.58
N TYR A 212 -4.98 -12.45 5.38
CA TYR A 212 -4.90 -13.39 4.25
C TYR A 212 -5.51 -14.72 4.65
N LEU A 213 -6.56 -15.16 3.93
CA LEU A 213 -7.26 -16.41 4.27
C LEU A 213 -6.65 -17.62 3.60
N CYS A 214 -6.54 -17.57 2.28
CA CYS A 214 -6.06 -18.72 1.51
C CYS A 214 -5.63 -18.33 0.08
N ALA A 215 -4.81 -19.19 -0.52
CA ALA A 215 -4.46 -19.07 -1.93
C ALA A 215 -5.65 -19.29 -2.86
N VAL A 216 -5.64 -18.62 -4.03
CA VAL A 216 -6.59 -18.95 -5.10
C VAL A 216 -6.31 -20.35 -5.60
N ARG A 217 -7.33 -21.19 -5.62
CA ARG A 217 -7.27 -22.54 -6.19
C ARG A 217 -8.27 -22.68 -7.34
N LYS A 218 -8.06 -23.66 -8.20
CA LYS A 218 -9.08 -24.03 -9.18
C LYS A 218 -10.25 -24.67 -8.44
N PHE A 219 -11.46 -24.18 -8.70
CA PHE A 219 -12.68 -24.75 -8.16
C PHE A 219 -13.26 -25.75 -9.18
N GLY A 220 -13.79 -26.83 -8.69
CA GLY A 220 -14.47 -27.82 -9.51
C GLY A 220 -15.85 -27.33 -9.97
N THR A 221 -16.50 -26.50 -9.15
CA THR A 221 -17.83 -25.96 -9.38
C THR A 221 -17.93 -24.47 -9.03
N LEU A 222 -18.91 -23.80 -9.60
CA LEU A 222 -19.25 -22.42 -9.24
C LEU A 222 -19.78 -22.33 -7.80
N GLN A 223 -20.41 -23.37 -7.30
CA GLN A 223 -20.91 -23.40 -5.92
C GLN A 223 -19.77 -23.36 -4.91
N GLU A 224 -18.72 -24.15 -5.10
CA GLU A 224 -17.52 -24.10 -4.22
C GLU A 224 -16.91 -22.69 -4.14
N LEU A 225 -16.88 -21.97 -5.26
CA LEU A 225 -16.42 -20.56 -5.29
C LEU A 225 -17.38 -19.66 -4.51
N ALA A 226 -18.69 -19.82 -4.70
CA ALA A 226 -19.70 -19.04 -3.98
C ALA A 226 -19.63 -19.26 -2.48
N ASP A 227 -19.45 -20.51 -2.05
CA ASP A 227 -19.34 -20.90 -0.63
C ASP A 227 -18.07 -20.32 0.01
N LEU A 228 -16.95 -20.31 -0.71
CA LEU A 228 -15.73 -19.68 -0.23
C LEU A 228 -15.91 -18.17 -0.04
N ILE A 229 -16.50 -17.49 -1.02
CA ILE A 229 -16.75 -16.05 -0.94
C ILE A 229 -17.68 -15.73 0.25
N GLU A 230 -18.74 -16.52 0.45
CA GLU A 230 -19.66 -16.32 1.57
C GLU A 230 -18.96 -16.56 2.91
N THR A 231 -18.22 -17.68 3.05
CA THR A 231 -17.47 -18.00 4.26
C THR A 231 -16.47 -16.89 4.60
N ALA A 232 -15.72 -16.39 3.61
CA ALA A 232 -14.78 -15.29 3.80
C ALA A 232 -15.48 -14.00 4.24
N ALA A 233 -16.64 -13.71 3.67
CA ALA A 233 -17.43 -12.54 4.03
C ALA A 233 -17.98 -12.62 5.46
N GLN A 234 -18.47 -13.78 5.89
CA GLN A 234 -18.92 -13.99 7.28
C GLN A 234 -17.77 -13.89 8.27
N GLN A 235 -16.59 -14.44 7.94
CA GLN A 235 -15.39 -14.29 8.75
C GLN A 235 -14.97 -12.81 8.84
N SER A 236 -15.11 -12.04 7.78
CA SER A 236 -14.82 -10.60 7.79
C SER A 236 -15.77 -9.84 8.73
N ILE A 237 -17.07 -10.14 8.67
CA ILE A 237 -18.05 -9.54 9.58
C ILE A 237 -17.69 -9.85 11.03
N ALA A 238 -17.42 -11.11 11.37
CA ALA A 238 -17.05 -11.51 12.73
C ALA A 238 -15.73 -10.84 13.20
N TYR A 239 -14.73 -10.75 12.31
CA TYR A 239 -13.44 -10.13 12.61
C TYR A 239 -13.59 -8.64 12.98
N PHE A 240 -14.38 -7.89 12.23
CA PHE A 240 -14.57 -6.46 12.49
C PHE A 240 -15.49 -6.20 13.68
N ALA A 241 -16.54 -7.02 13.90
CA ALA A 241 -17.36 -6.94 15.10
C ALA A 241 -16.53 -7.11 16.38
N ALA A 242 -15.64 -8.11 16.43
CA ALA A 242 -14.75 -8.35 17.57
C ALA A 242 -13.74 -7.19 17.81
N LYS A 243 -13.39 -6.42 16.76
CA LYS A 243 -12.50 -5.26 16.88
C LYS A 243 -13.20 -3.99 17.34
N GLU A 244 -14.50 -3.86 17.14
CA GLU A 244 -15.29 -2.74 17.64
C GLU A 244 -15.62 -2.86 19.14
N GLU A 245 -15.58 -4.09 19.67
CA GLU A 245 -15.83 -4.37 21.08
C GLU A 245 -14.56 -4.32 21.97
N ALA A 246 -13.36 -4.24 21.37
CA ALA A 246 -12.06 -4.23 22.05
C ALA A 246 -11.50 -2.82 22.25
#